data_ecc558ad78286d738bd2071eca7d9339
#
_entry.id   ecc558ad78286d738bd2071eca7d9339
#
_cell.length_a   1.000
_cell.length_b   1.000
_cell.length_c   1.000
_cell.angle_alpha   90.00
_cell.angle_beta   90.00
_cell.angle_gamma   90.00
#
_symmetry.space_group_name_H-M   'P 1'
#
loop_
_entity.id
_entity.type
_entity.pdbx_description
1 polymer ?
#
loop_
_entity_poly.entity_id
_entity_poly.type
_entity_poly.pdbx_seq_one_letter_code
_entity_poly.pdbx_strand_id
1 'polypeptide(L)'
;MSRKLRRTKIVCTMGPATDRDNNLEKIIAAGANVVRMNFSHGTPDDHIGRAERVRSIAQKLGKTVAILGDLQGPKIRVSTFKDGKIFLNVGDKFILDAELPKGEGNQEAVGLDYKTLPQDVVPGDILLLDDGRVQLKVLSTDGAKKVFTEVTVGGPLSNNKGINKLGGGLSADALTEKDKADIITAARIGVDYLAVSFPRSSADLNYARELAKQAGLDAKIVAKVERAETVVDEAAMDDIILASDVIMVARGDLGVEIGDPELVGVQKKLIRRSRQLNRAVITATQMMESMISNPMPTRAEVMDVANAVLDGTDAVMLSAETAAGQYPAETVATMARVCLGAEKMPSINISKHRLDREFRDIEESVAMSAMYAANHLSGIAAIITLSHSGRTPLLMSRISSGLPIFALSRVQETLNRCALYRGVTPVHFDGESRSAAGAKAAINLLKEKGYLVSGDLVLLTQGDESEGTTNVCRTLTVE
;
A
#
# COMPACT_ATOMS: atom_id res chain seq x y z
N MET A 1 -1.84 29.87 14.80
CA MET A 1 -1.42 29.27 13.50
C MET A 1 -1.86 27.82 13.50
N SER A 2 -2.85 27.45 12.68
CA SER A 2 -3.27 26.04 12.59
C SER A 2 -2.08 25.23 12.09
N ARG A 3 -1.72 24.18 12.83
CA ARG A 3 -0.65 23.27 12.46
C ARG A 3 -1.04 22.59 11.15
N LYS A 4 -0.34 22.89 10.06
CA LYS A 4 -0.65 22.31 8.75
C LYS A 4 -0.35 20.82 8.80
N LEU A 5 -1.39 19.98 8.86
CA LEU A 5 -1.27 18.53 8.88
C LEU A 5 -1.04 18.00 7.46
N ARG A 6 -0.09 17.07 7.31
CA ARG A 6 0.14 16.37 6.07
C ARG A 6 -1.04 15.42 5.79
N ARG A 7 -1.57 15.45 4.57
CA ARG A 7 -2.71 14.61 4.16
C ARG A 7 -2.28 13.27 3.62
N THR A 8 -1.23 13.22 2.79
CA THR A 8 -0.69 11.97 2.23
C THR A 8 0.05 11.19 3.31
N LYS A 9 -0.27 9.91 3.45
CA LYS A 9 0.30 9.02 4.46
C LYS A 9 1.62 8.43 3.99
N ILE A 10 2.43 7.94 4.93
CA ILE A 10 3.71 7.30 4.65
C ILE A 10 3.71 5.90 5.25
N VAL A 11 3.99 4.91 4.39
CA VAL A 11 4.21 3.52 4.77
C VAL A 11 5.72 3.26 4.77
N CYS A 12 6.25 2.76 5.89
CA CYS A 12 7.68 2.46 6.05
C CYS A 12 7.88 0.97 6.28
N THR A 13 8.77 0.36 5.51
CA THR A 13 9.13 -1.05 5.72
C THR A 13 10.17 -1.17 6.82
N MET A 14 9.94 -2.08 7.76
CA MET A 14 10.85 -2.41 8.84
C MET A 14 11.84 -3.47 8.40
N GLY A 15 13.02 -3.44 9.00
CA GLY A 15 14.10 -4.38 8.74
C GLY A 15 15.31 -4.07 9.62
N PRO A 16 16.49 -4.59 9.26
CA PRO A 16 17.72 -4.38 10.05
C PRO A 16 18.05 -2.91 10.34
N ALA A 17 17.78 -2.01 9.38
CA ALA A 17 18.05 -0.59 9.56
C ALA A 17 17.17 0.07 10.62
N THR A 18 15.95 -0.38 10.79
CA THR A 18 15.03 0.13 11.81
C THR A 18 15.26 -0.52 13.19
N ASP A 19 15.99 -1.63 13.24
CA ASP A 19 16.32 -2.32 14.49
C ASP A 19 17.50 -1.66 15.25
N ARG A 20 18.32 -0.88 14.56
CA ARG A 20 19.51 -0.22 15.11
C ARG A 20 19.29 1.25 15.44
N ASP A 21 20.13 1.81 16.29
CA ASP A 21 20.29 3.26 16.53
C ASP A 21 18.99 4.00 16.87
N ASN A 22 18.02 3.31 17.46
CA ASN A 22 16.70 3.86 17.76
C ASN A 22 15.94 4.38 16.52
N ASN A 23 16.26 3.85 15.36
CA ASN A 23 15.69 4.31 14.09
C ASN A 23 14.19 4.11 14.00
N LEU A 24 13.62 3.07 14.63
CA LEU A 24 12.18 2.84 14.63
C LEU A 24 11.43 4.02 15.29
N GLU A 25 11.89 4.48 16.44
CA GLU A 25 11.31 5.67 17.09
C GLU A 25 11.49 6.92 16.22
N LYS A 26 12.66 7.08 15.60
CA LYS A 26 12.95 8.20 14.72
C LYS A 26 12.05 8.25 13.50
N ILE A 27 11.78 7.12 12.84
CA ILE A 27 10.88 7.08 11.66
C ILE A 27 9.42 7.37 12.05
N ILE A 28 8.96 6.88 13.18
CA ILE A 28 7.62 7.16 13.69
C ILE A 28 7.50 8.65 14.05
N ALA A 29 8.50 9.20 14.72
CA ALA A 29 8.54 10.63 15.04
C ALA A 29 8.61 11.51 13.78
N ALA A 30 9.32 11.07 12.74
CA ALA A 30 9.44 11.76 11.44
C ALA A 30 8.17 11.75 10.60
N GLY A 31 7.20 10.85 10.89
CA GLY A 31 5.91 10.87 10.25
C GLY A 31 5.42 9.55 9.64
N ALA A 32 6.03 8.41 9.95
CA ALA A 32 5.50 7.12 9.54
C ALA A 32 4.09 6.91 10.10
N ASN A 33 3.13 6.60 9.23
CA ASN A 33 1.74 6.37 9.61
C ASN A 33 1.40 4.88 9.64
N VAL A 34 2.07 4.09 8.81
CA VAL A 34 1.91 2.65 8.69
C VAL A 34 3.29 2.04 8.62
N VAL A 35 3.53 0.96 9.36
CA VAL A 35 4.74 0.16 9.24
C VAL A 35 4.42 -1.15 8.52
N ARG A 36 5.27 -1.48 7.56
CA ARG A 36 5.15 -2.70 6.77
C ARG A 36 6.14 -3.74 7.25
N MET A 37 5.64 -4.93 7.55
CA MET A 37 6.42 -6.12 7.83
C MET A 37 6.46 -6.97 6.57
N ASN A 38 7.63 -7.08 5.96
CA ASN A 38 7.82 -7.90 4.77
C ASN A 38 8.13 -9.35 5.19
N PHE A 39 7.13 -10.23 5.08
CA PHE A 39 7.28 -11.64 5.42
C PHE A 39 8.22 -12.42 4.49
N SER A 40 8.70 -11.80 3.41
CA SER A 40 9.77 -12.39 2.58
C SER A 40 11.10 -12.50 3.31
N HIS A 41 11.29 -11.74 4.39
CA HIS A 41 12.53 -11.66 5.17
C HIS A 41 12.22 -11.82 6.66
N GLY A 42 13.20 -12.28 7.41
CA GLY A 42 13.09 -12.45 8.86
C GLY A 42 12.29 -13.69 9.28
N THR A 43 12.26 -13.90 10.58
CA THR A 43 11.52 -14.99 11.22
C THR A 43 10.21 -14.48 11.82
N PRO A 44 9.24 -15.38 12.16
CA PRO A 44 8.05 -14.98 12.90
C PRO A 44 8.35 -14.19 14.17
N ASP A 45 9.36 -14.60 14.94
CA ASP A 45 9.74 -13.91 16.19
C ASP A 45 10.31 -12.52 15.93
N ASP A 46 11.07 -12.32 14.84
CA ASP A 46 11.53 -10.98 14.43
C ASP A 46 10.36 -10.04 14.20
N HIS A 47 9.35 -10.49 13.46
CA HIS A 47 8.16 -9.68 13.13
C HIS A 47 7.30 -9.40 14.37
N ILE A 48 7.10 -10.38 15.23
CA ILE A 48 6.36 -10.22 16.49
C ILE A 48 7.07 -9.20 17.39
N GLY A 49 8.38 -9.32 17.54
CA GLY A 49 9.17 -8.39 18.35
C GLY A 49 9.16 -6.97 17.81
N ARG A 50 9.23 -6.79 16.48
CA ARG A 50 9.12 -5.48 15.85
C ARG A 50 7.73 -4.86 16.06
N ALA A 51 6.66 -5.65 15.94
CA ALA A 51 5.30 -5.20 16.20
C ALA A 51 5.11 -4.68 17.62
N GLU A 52 5.62 -5.40 18.61
CA GLU A 52 5.58 -4.99 20.02
C GLU A 52 6.28 -3.65 20.22
N ARG A 53 7.46 -3.47 19.63
CA ARG A 53 8.20 -2.21 19.68
C ARG A 53 7.46 -1.06 19.01
N VAL A 54 6.84 -1.30 17.86
CA VAL A 54 6.02 -0.28 17.17
C VAL A 54 4.90 0.22 18.08
N ARG A 55 4.16 -0.69 18.68
CA ARG A 55 3.04 -0.36 19.57
C ARG A 55 3.50 0.40 20.81
N SER A 56 4.58 -0.03 21.43
CA SER A 56 5.18 0.65 22.58
C SER A 56 5.63 2.08 22.24
N ILE A 57 6.32 2.25 21.11
CA ILE A 57 6.81 3.56 20.67
C ILE A 57 5.64 4.48 20.27
N ALA A 58 4.66 3.97 19.55
CA ALA A 58 3.46 4.74 19.17
C ALA A 58 2.73 5.26 20.40
N GLN A 59 2.55 4.42 21.41
CA GLN A 59 1.95 4.82 22.69
C GLN A 59 2.78 5.90 23.38
N LYS A 60 4.10 5.70 23.49
CA LYS A 60 5.03 6.67 24.08
C LYS A 60 4.95 8.04 23.40
N LEU A 61 4.87 8.07 22.09
CA LEU A 61 4.83 9.30 21.29
C LEU A 61 3.40 9.87 21.13
N GLY A 62 2.39 9.20 21.65
CA GLY A 62 0.98 9.60 21.49
C GLY A 62 0.52 9.59 20.03
N LYS A 63 1.04 8.65 19.21
CA LYS A 63 0.73 8.53 17.80
C LYS A 63 -0.02 7.23 17.50
N THR A 64 -0.83 7.25 16.46
CA THR A 64 -1.48 6.07 15.91
C THR A 64 -0.69 5.57 14.72
N VAL A 65 -0.24 4.31 14.77
CA VAL A 65 0.52 3.67 13.70
C VAL A 65 -0.13 2.32 13.39
N ALA A 66 -0.53 2.13 12.13
CA ALA A 66 -1.04 0.85 11.66
C ALA A 66 0.10 -0.12 11.32
N ILE A 67 -0.21 -1.41 11.37
CA ILE A 67 0.71 -2.48 10.99
C ILE A 67 0.15 -3.19 9.76
N LEU A 68 0.97 -3.29 8.72
CA LEU A 68 0.68 -3.99 7.48
C LEU A 68 1.61 -5.19 7.36
N GLY A 69 1.06 -6.41 7.30
CA GLY A 69 1.79 -7.62 6.99
C GLY A 69 1.75 -7.89 5.50
N ASP A 70 2.90 -8.07 4.87
CA ASP A 70 3.01 -8.26 3.42
C ASP A 70 3.50 -9.68 3.14
N LEU A 71 2.62 -10.51 2.59
CA LEU A 71 2.89 -11.91 2.25
C LEU A 71 3.86 -11.99 1.07
N GLN A 72 4.75 -12.99 1.11
CA GLN A 72 5.76 -13.18 0.08
C GLN A 72 5.17 -13.47 -1.31
N GLY A 73 4.11 -14.26 -1.36
CA GLY A 73 3.57 -14.78 -2.61
C GLY A 73 4.44 -15.87 -3.23
N PRO A 74 4.14 -16.27 -4.48
CA PRO A 74 4.86 -17.32 -5.17
C PRO A 74 6.29 -16.88 -5.53
N LYS A 75 7.21 -17.85 -5.48
CA LYS A 75 8.60 -17.67 -5.93
C LYS A 75 8.72 -18.01 -7.40
N ILE A 76 8.49 -17.03 -8.25
CA ILE A 76 8.69 -17.17 -9.70
C ILE A 76 10.09 -16.66 -10.02
N ARG A 77 11.09 -17.55 -9.94
CA ARG A 77 12.49 -17.18 -10.10
C ARG A 77 13.35 -18.35 -10.55
N VAL A 78 14.51 -18.01 -11.12
CA VAL A 78 15.57 -18.98 -11.38
C VAL A 78 16.15 -19.49 -10.05
N SER A 79 16.67 -20.71 -10.06
CA SER A 79 17.37 -21.31 -8.94
C SER A 79 18.81 -20.76 -8.86
N THR A 80 19.75 -21.56 -8.38
CA THR A 80 21.14 -21.10 -8.14
C THR A 80 22.13 -21.69 -9.13
N PHE A 81 23.19 -20.91 -9.38
CA PHE A 81 24.32 -21.28 -10.25
C PHE A 81 25.49 -21.84 -9.44
N LYS A 82 26.28 -22.74 -10.05
CA LYS A 82 27.53 -23.27 -9.45
C LYS A 82 28.44 -22.15 -8.99
N ASP A 83 28.64 -21.15 -9.84
CA ASP A 83 29.58 -20.05 -9.58
C ASP A 83 28.86 -18.78 -9.10
N GLY A 84 27.59 -18.89 -8.70
CA GLY A 84 26.79 -17.79 -8.17
C GLY A 84 26.21 -16.85 -9.24
N LYS A 85 26.85 -16.74 -10.38
CA LYS A 85 26.38 -15.92 -11.51
C LYS A 85 27.00 -16.38 -12.84
N ILE A 86 26.32 -16.02 -13.92
CA ILE A 86 26.81 -16.16 -15.30
C ILE A 86 26.65 -14.83 -16.03
N PHE A 87 27.21 -14.74 -17.23
CA PHE A 87 26.98 -13.62 -18.15
C PHE A 87 26.40 -14.16 -19.45
N LEU A 88 25.23 -13.68 -19.86
CA LEU A 88 24.53 -14.05 -21.08
C LEU A 88 24.74 -12.99 -22.16
N ASN A 89 25.03 -13.42 -23.38
CA ASN A 89 25.15 -12.56 -24.53
C ASN A 89 23.94 -12.71 -25.46
N VAL A 90 23.60 -11.63 -26.15
CA VAL A 90 22.51 -11.68 -27.16
C VAL A 90 22.80 -12.79 -28.19
N GLY A 91 21.77 -13.59 -28.44
CA GLY A 91 21.85 -14.76 -29.35
C GLY A 91 22.21 -16.06 -28.67
N ASP A 92 22.68 -16.06 -27.43
CA ASP A 92 22.93 -17.29 -26.68
C ASP A 92 21.66 -18.12 -26.54
N LYS A 93 21.82 -19.43 -26.63
CA LYS A 93 20.74 -20.38 -26.29
C LYS A 93 20.84 -20.69 -24.80
N PHE A 94 19.70 -20.64 -24.12
CA PHE A 94 19.62 -20.83 -22.67
C PHE A 94 18.40 -21.66 -22.29
N ILE A 95 18.59 -22.63 -21.42
CA ILE A 95 17.51 -23.56 -21.00
C ILE A 95 17.09 -23.24 -19.57
N LEU A 96 15.80 -23.08 -19.35
CA LEU A 96 15.20 -23.05 -18.02
C LEU A 96 14.65 -24.46 -17.74
N ASP A 97 15.26 -25.15 -16.77
CA ASP A 97 15.02 -26.58 -16.51
C ASP A 97 14.46 -26.81 -15.11
N ALA A 98 13.18 -27.19 -15.05
CA ALA A 98 12.50 -27.44 -13.79
C ALA A 98 13.09 -28.62 -12.99
N GLU A 99 13.82 -29.52 -13.62
CA GLU A 99 14.44 -30.67 -12.97
C GLU A 99 15.91 -30.48 -12.62
N LEU A 100 16.55 -29.41 -13.09
CA LEU A 100 17.95 -29.15 -12.75
C LEU A 100 18.10 -28.88 -11.25
N PRO A 101 18.95 -29.64 -10.54
CA PRO A 101 19.11 -29.45 -9.10
C PRO A 101 19.63 -28.06 -8.74
N LYS A 102 19.24 -27.60 -7.58
CA LYS A 102 19.75 -26.34 -7.00
C LYS A 102 21.28 -26.36 -6.92
N GLY A 103 21.90 -25.28 -7.34
CA GLY A 103 23.36 -25.16 -7.35
C GLY A 103 24.04 -25.71 -8.60
N GLU A 104 23.30 -26.28 -9.55
CA GLU A 104 23.85 -26.88 -10.77
C GLU A 104 23.73 -25.97 -12.01
N GLY A 105 23.20 -24.75 -11.85
CA GLY A 105 23.10 -23.79 -12.94
C GLY A 105 24.47 -23.42 -13.53
N ASN A 106 24.54 -23.27 -14.86
CA ASN A 106 25.73 -22.96 -15.60
C ASN A 106 25.43 -22.03 -16.78
N GLN A 107 26.36 -21.88 -17.71
CA GLN A 107 26.20 -21.01 -18.88
C GLN A 107 25.14 -21.49 -19.88
N GLU A 108 24.70 -22.74 -19.82
CA GLU A 108 23.76 -23.34 -20.75
C GLU A 108 22.35 -23.48 -20.20
N ALA A 109 22.22 -23.64 -18.87
CA ALA A 109 20.96 -23.92 -18.22
C ALA A 109 20.95 -23.49 -16.74
N VAL A 110 19.76 -23.21 -16.22
CA VAL A 110 19.51 -23.01 -14.79
C VAL A 110 18.21 -23.66 -14.36
N GLY A 111 18.15 -24.07 -13.10
CA GLY A 111 16.94 -24.59 -12.48
C GLY A 111 15.88 -23.49 -12.25
N LEU A 112 14.68 -23.93 -11.92
CA LEU A 112 13.52 -23.10 -11.65
C LEU A 112 12.97 -23.40 -10.27
N ASP A 113 12.65 -22.37 -9.50
CA ASP A 113 11.82 -22.50 -8.30
C ASP A 113 10.33 -22.69 -8.68
N TYR A 114 9.91 -22.06 -9.76
CA TYR A 114 8.58 -22.20 -10.33
C TYR A 114 8.53 -23.36 -11.32
N LYS A 115 8.17 -24.55 -10.83
CA LYS A 115 8.26 -25.82 -11.57
C LYS A 115 7.28 -25.94 -12.74
N THR A 116 6.20 -25.18 -12.77
CA THR A 116 5.16 -25.22 -13.79
C THR A 116 5.38 -24.21 -14.93
N LEU A 117 6.47 -23.45 -14.91
CA LEU A 117 6.78 -22.48 -15.97
C LEU A 117 6.71 -23.09 -17.39
N PRO A 118 7.23 -24.31 -17.65
CA PRO A 118 7.15 -24.92 -19.00
C PRO A 118 5.72 -25.10 -19.52
N GLN A 119 4.73 -25.19 -18.64
CA GLN A 119 3.30 -25.31 -19.01
C GLN A 119 2.66 -23.96 -19.32
N ASP A 120 3.23 -22.86 -18.82
CA ASP A 120 2.64 -21.52 -18.90
C ASP A 120 3.15 -20.68 -20.07
N VAL A 121 4.14 -21.17 -20.80
CA VAL A 121 4.77 -20.43 -21.89
C VAL A 121 4.55 -21.12 -23.24
N VAL A 122 4.53 -20.30 -24.28
CA VAL A 122 4.45 -20.74 -25.68
C VAL A 122 5.57 -20.09 -26.48
N PRO A 123 5.95 -20.65 -27.65
CA PRO A 123 6.92 -20.03 -28.53
C PRO A 123 6.57 -18.57 -28.85
N GLY A 124 7.56 -17.70 -28.76
CA GLY A 124 7.39 -16.26 -28.99
C GLY A 124 7.19 -15.44 -27.72
N ASP A 125 6.88 -16.06 -26.60
CA ASP A 125 6.79 -15.34 -25.32
C ASP A 125 8.14 -14.73 -24.94
N ILE A 126 8.10 -13.57 -24.26
CA ILE A 126 9.27 -12.90 -23.72
C ILE A 126 9.26 -13.07 -22.20
N LEU A 127 10.34 -13.67 -21.68
CA LEU A 127 10.60 -13.79 -20.27
C LEU A 127 11.57 -12.70 -19.83
N LEU A 128 11.23 -12.03 -18.75
CA LEU A 128 11.95 -10.88 -18.20
C LEU A 128 12.59 -11.33 -16.88
N LEU A 129 13.92 -11.45 -16.86
CA LEU A 129 14.70 -11.89 -15.72
C LEU A 129 15.40 -10.71 -15.07
N ASP A 130 15.54 -10.75 -13.73
CA ASP A 130 16.21 -9.70 -12.97
C ASP A 130 15.61 -8.30 -13.30
N ASP A 131 14.31 -8.18 -13.14
CA ASP A 131 13.52 -6.96 -13.44
C ASP A 131 13.66 -6.48 -14.89
N GLY A 132 13.82 -7.42 -15.82
CA GLY A 132 13.93 -7.13 -17.26
C GLY A 132 15.36 -6.78 -17.73
N ARG A 133 16.35 -6.83 -16.85
CA ARG A 133 17.76 -6.59 -17.24
C ARG A 133 18.30 -7.65 -18.18
N VAL A 134 17.80 -8.88 -18.07
CA VAL A 134 18.04 -9.97 -19.01
C VAL A 134 16.69 -10.39 -19.59
N GLN A 135 16.62 -10.54 -20.91
CA GLN A 135 15.40 -10.94 -21.58
C GLN A 135 15.63 -12.16 -22.45
N LEU A 136 14.70 -13.11 -22.36
CA LEU A 136 14.76 -14.37 -23.09
C LEU A 136 13.51 -14.51 -23.95
N LYS A 137 13.68 -14.83 -25.22
CA LYS A 137 12.59 -15.23 -26.11
C LYS A 137 12.40 -16.75 -26.05
N VAL A 138 11.20 -17.20 -25.75
CA VAL A 138 10.87 -18.62 -25.76
C VAL A 138 10.87 -19.11 -27.22
N LEU A 139 11.72 -20.09 -27.52
CA LEU A 139 11.77 -20.76 -28.83
C LEU A 139 10.82 -21.95 -28.85
N SER A 140 10.87 -22.76 -27.81
CA SER A 140 10.02 -23.95 -27.63
C SER A 140 9.94 -24.33 -26.15
N THR A 141 8.99 -25.20 -25.85
CA THR A 141 8.85 -25.84 -24.54
C THR A 141 8.43 -27.29 -24.74
N ASP A 142 8.87 -28.18 -23.86
CA ASP A 142 8.36 -29.56 -23.85
C ASP A 142 7.03 -29.68 -23.07
N GLY A 143 6.54 -28.58 -22.52
CA GLY A 143 5.30 -28.51 -21.76
C GLY A 143 5.31 -29.18 -20.40
N ALA A 144 6.47 -29.68 -19.94
CA ALA A 144 6.62 -30.38 -18.67
C ALA A 144 7.82 -29.93 -17.83
N LYS A 145 9.03 -29.87 -18.42
CA LYS A 145 10.30 -29.76 -17.71
C LYS A 145 11.17 -28.61 -18.17
N LYS A 146 11.25 -28.35 -19.47
CA LYS A 146 12.24 -27.47 -20.09
C LYS A 146 11.61 -26.41 -20.96
N VAL A 147 12.16 -25.19 -20.84
CA VAL A 147 11.89 -24.06 -21.72
C VAL A 147 13.18 -23.73 -22.46
N PHE A 148 13.15 -23.81 -23.79
CA PHE A 148 14.28 -23.49 -24.66
C PHE A 148 14.16 -22.04 -25.11
N THR A 149 15.18 -21.24 -24.82
CA THR A 149 15.14 -19.79 -25.06
C THR A 149 16.36 -19.29 -25.83
N GLU A 150 16.22 -18.10 -26.39
CA GLU A 150 17.31 -17.31 -26.96
C GLU A 150 17.39 -15.95 -26.25
N VAL A 151 18.58 -15.55 -25.88
CA VAL A 151 18.81 -14.27 -25.22
C VAL A 151 18.59 -13.12 -26.19
N THR A 152 17.67 -12.20 -25.87
CA THR A 152 17.39 -10.99 -26.66
C THR A 152 17.97 -9.74 -26.01
N VAL A 153 18.11 -9.72 -24.69
CA VAL A 153 18.85 -8.69 -23.94
C VAL A 153 19.80 -9.43 -23.00
N GLY A 154 21.10 -9.24 -23.23
CA GLY A 154 22.16 -9.87 -22.45
C GLY A 154 22.53 -9.11 -21.19
N GLY A 155 23.28 -9.79 -20.32
CA GLY A 155 23.78 -9.21 -19.08
C GLY A 155 24.11 -10.27 -18.04
N PRO A 156 24.55 -9.85 -16.84
CA PRO A 156 24.78 -10.76 -15.73
C PRO A 156 23.47 -11.34 -15.23
N LEU A 157 23.46 -12.64 -14.91
CA LEU A 157 22.34 -13.33 -14.28
C LEU A 157 22.89 -14.09 -13.07
N SER A 158 22.36 -13.80 -11.90
CA SER A 158 22.80 -14.38 -10.62
C SER A 158 21.71 -15.22 -9.97
N ASN A 159 22.02 -15.79 -8.80
CA ASN A 159 21.12 -16.67 -8.05
C ASN A 159 19.79 -16.01 -7.70
N ASN A 160 18.72 -16.79 -7.78
CA ASN A 160 17.38 -16.46 -7.29
C ASN A 160 16.76 -15.20 -7.90
N LYS A 161 17.14 -14.87 -9.13
CA LYS A 161 16.55 -13.72 -9.83
C LYS A 161 15.13 -14.02 -10.30
N GLY A 162 14.25 -13.02 -10.15
CA GLY A 162 12.85 -13.12 -10.53
C GLY A 162 12.65 -13.33 -12.03
N ILE A 163 11.56 -14.00 -12.37
CA ILE A 163 11.09 -14.21 -13.75
C ILE A 163 9.70 -13.57 -13.84
N ASN A 164 9.53 -12.65 -14.78
CA ASN A 164 8.24 -12.16 -15.22
C ASN A 164 8.01 -12.57 -16.67
N LYS A 165 6.76 -12.67 -17.08
CA LYS A 165 6.38 -12.86 -18.46
C LYS A 165 5.75 -11.58 -18.98
N LEU A 166 6.28 -11.05 -20.08
CA LEU A 166 5.73 -9.85 -20.69
C LEU A 166 4.25 -10.10 -21.10
N GLY A 167 3.36 -9.24 -20.62
CA GLY A 167 1.93 -9.39 -20.83
C GLY A 167 1.22 -10.30 -19.79
N GLY A 168 1.94 -10.88 -18.85
CA GLY A 168 1.38 -11.72 -17.79
C GLY A 168 1.03 -13.15 -18.23
N GLY A 169 0.14 -13.80 -17.47
CA GLY A 169 -0.40 -15.12 -17.82
C GLY A 169 0.30 -16.32 -17.14
N LEU A 170 1.13 -16.09 -16.13
CA LEU A 170 1.67 -17.19 -15.31
C LEU A 170 0.60 -17.70 -14.33
N SER A 171 0.49 -19.02 -14.17
CA SER A 171 -0.56 -19.69 -13.39
C SER A 171 -0.21 -19.90 -11.92
N ALA A 172 0.90 -19.33 -11.43
CA ALA A 172 1.32 -19.49 -10.05
C ALA A 172 0.24 -19.04 -9.06
N ASP A 173 -0.04 -19.87 -8.07
CA ASP A 173 -1.00 -19.55 -7.02
C ASP A 173 -0.49 -18.38 -6.16
N ALA A 174 -1.38 -17.43 -5.88
CA ALA A 174 -1.03 -16.24 -5.09
C ALA A 174 -0.73 -16.57 -3.62
N LEU A 175 -1.30 -17.65 -3.08
CA LEU A 175 -1.16 -18.05 -1.67
C LEU A 175 -0.44 -19.38 -1.57
N THR A 176 0.83 -19.34 -1.17
CA THR A 176 1.69 -20.50 -0.96
C THR A 176 1.49 -21.09 0.44
N GLU A 177 2.07 -22.25 0.70
CA GLU A 177 2.09 -22.84 2.06
C GLU A 177 2.82 -21.91 3.06
N LYS A 178 3.89 -21.24 2.61
CA LYS A 178 4.56 -20.22 3.43
C LYS A 178 3.62 -19.07 3.76
N ASP A 179 2.86 -18.58 2.80
CA ASP A 179 1.90 -17.50 3.01
C ASP A 179 0.83 -17.89 4.03
N LYS A 180 0.35 -19.11 3.99
CA LYS A 180 -0.61 -19.65 4.97
C LYS A 180 -0.02 -19.68 6.39
N ALA A 181 1.25 -20.06 6.53
CA ALA A 181 1.97 -19.99 7.80
C ALA A 181 2.18 -18.55 8.26
N ASP A 182 2.50 -17.64 7.35
CA ASP A 182 2.69 -16.22 7.65
C ASP A 182 1.38 -15.52 8.02
N ILE A 183 0.23 -15.97 7.51
CA ILE A 183 -1.10 -15.49 7.96
C ILE A 183 -1.33 -15.83 9.44
N ILE A 184 -0.91 -17.01 9.89
CA ILE A 184 -0.97 -17.39 11.31
C ILE A 184 -0.10 -16.45 12.15
N THR A 185 1.10 -16.14 11.68
CA THR A 185 1.99 -15.15 12.33
C THR A 185 1.35 -13.76 12.34
N ALA A 186 0.76 -13.34 11.23
CA ALA A 186 0.04 -12.07 11.14
C ALA A 186 -1.13 -11.98 12.13
N ALA A 187 -1.84 -13.10 12.35
CA ALA A 187 -2.90 -13.19 13.35
C ALA A 187 -2.35 -13.06 14.78
N ARG A 188 -1.20 -13.67 15.08
CA ARG A 188 -0.53 -13.53 16.38
C ARG A 188 -0.08 -12.08 16.64
N ILE A 189 0.36 -11.39 15.60
CA ILE A 189 0.72 -9.96 15.66
C ILE A 189 -0.54 -9.10 15.80
N GLY A 190 -1.66 -9.51 15.20
CA GLY A 190 -2.86 -8.69 15.08
C GLY A 190 -2.66 -7.54 14.09
N VAL A 191 -2.17 -7.83 12.89
CA VAL A 191 -1.97 -6.81 11.85
C VAL A 191 -3.29 -6.13 11.48
N ASP A 192 -3.23 -4.86 11.14
CA ASP A 192 -4.39 -4.08 10.70
C ASP A 192 -4.70 -4.33 9.22
N TYR A 193 -3.66 -4.54 8.43
CA TYR A 193 -3.70 -4.79 7.00
C TYR A 193 -2.89 -6.03 6.63
N LEU A 194 -3.41 -6.82 5.71
CA LEU A 194 -2.75 -8.01 5.16
C LEU A 194 -2.64 -7.85 3.65
N ALA A 195 -1.42 -7.74 3.12
CA ALA A 195 -1.18 -7.57 1.70
C ALA A 195 -0.92 -8.92 1.02
N VAL A 196 -1.62 -9.15 -0.08
CA VAL A 196 -1.51 -10.34 -0.91
C VAL A 196 -0.66 -10.03 -2.13
N SER A 197 0.43 -10.78 -2.31
CA SER A 197 1.34 -10.65 -3.45
C SER A 197 0.86 -11.45 -4.65
N PHE A 198 0.98 -10.85 -5.82
CA PHE A 198 0.64 -11.45 -7.12
C PHE A 198 -0.78 -12.03 -7.22
N PRO A 199 -1.83 -11.34 -6.74
CA PRO A 199 -3.18 -11.82 -6.96
C PRO A 199 -3.52 -11.79 -8.44
N ARG A 200 -4.22 -12.83 -8.93
CA ARG A 200 -4.64 -12.94 -10.33
C ARG A 200 -6.06 -12.41 -10.53
N SER A 201 -6.89 -12.55 -9.50
CA SER A 201 -8.30 -12.18 -9.53
C SER A 201 -8.86 -12.00 -8.12
N SER A 202 -10.13 -11.62 -8.02
CA SER A 202 -10.88 -11.55 -6.77
C SER A 202 -10.85 -12.84 -5.94
N ALA A 203 -10.79 -14.00 -6.60
CA ALA A 203 -10.77 -15.29 -5.93
C ALA A 203 -9.56 -15.42 -4.98
N ASP A 204 -8.39 -14.98 -5.39
CA ASP A 204 -7.18 -15.01 -4.56
C ASP A 204 -7.32 -14.12 -3.30
N LEU A 205 -7.92 -12.95 -3.47
CA LEU A 205 -8.15 -12.00 -2.37
C LEU A 205 -9.20 -12.50 -1.38
N ASN A 206 -10.27 -13.07 -1.89
CA ASN A 206 -11.32 -13.66 -1.05
C ASN A 206 -10.79 -14.87 -0.29
N TYR A 207 -9.92 -15.68 -0.91
CA TYR A 207 -9.27 -16.80 -0.25
C TYR A 207 -8.34 -16.34 0.88
N ALA A 208 -7.55 -15.29 0.66
CA ALA A 208 -6.71 -14.71 1.71
C ALA A 208 -7.55 -14.19 2.89
N ARG A 209 -8.66 -13.55 2.61
CA ARG A 209 -9.60 -13.07 3.65
C ARG A 209 -10.17 -14.23 4.46
N GLU A 210 -10.53 -15.31 3.81
CA GLU A 210 -11.05 -16.51 4.48
C GLU A 210 -9.98 -17.16 5.37
N LEU A 211 -8.75 -17.30 4.87
CA LEU A 211 -7.63 -17.84 5.67
C LEU A 211 -7.33 -16.96 6.89
N ALA A 212 -7.36 -15.65 6.74
CA ALA A 212 -7.18 -14.71 7.84
C ALA A 212 -8.28 -14.90 8.90
N LYS A 213 -9.54 -15.00 8.48
CA LYS A 213 -10.68 -15.28 9.35
C LYS A 213 -10.54 -16.58 10.12
N GLN A 214 -10.14 -17.65 9.44
CA GLN A 214 -9.90 -18.97 10.08
C GLN A 214 -8.78 -18.91 11.12
N ALA A 215 -7.79 -18.03 10.91
CA ALA A 215 -6.72 -17.78 11.88
C ALA A 215 -7.13 -16.82 13.03
N GLY A 216 -8.37 -16.33 13.02
CA GLY A 216 -8.87 -15.38 14.03
C GLY A 216 -8.45 -13.93 13.79
N LEU A 217 -8.06 -13.57 12.56
CA LEU A 217 -7.60 -12.25 12.18
C LEU A 217 -8.68 -11.49 11.40
N ASP A 218 -9.09 -10.34 11.92
CA ASP A 218 -9.92 -9.36 11.22
C ASP A 218 -9.05 -8.23 10.65
N ALA A 219 -8.29 -8.54 9.60
CA ALA A 219 -7.47 -7.57 8.89
C ALA A 219 -8.15 -7.11 7.61
N LYS A 220 -7.87 -5.88 7.20
CA LYS A 220 -8.23 -5.39 5.87
C LYS A 220 -7.25 -5.93 4.83
N ILE A 221 -7.78 -6.33 3.68
CA ILE A 221 -6.99 -6.95 2.59
C ILE A 221 -6.46 -5.88 1.66
N VAL A 222 -5.15 -5.91 1.43
CA VAL A 222 -4.45 -5.08 0.45
C VAL A 222 -4.12 -5.94 -0.76
N ALA A 223 -4.61 -5.57 -1.94
CA ALA A 223 -4.23 -6.21 -3.19
C ALA A 223 -2.99 -5.53 -3.76
N LYS A 224 -1.92 -6.29 -3.93
CA LYS A 224 -0.73 -5.82 -4.63
C LYS A 224 -0.93 -6.01 -6.13
N VAL A 225 -1.05 -4.91 -6.85
CA VAL A 225 -1.22 -4.93 -8.31
C VAL A 225 0.16 -5.04 -8.94
N GLU A 226 0.49 -6.24 -9.36
CA GLU A 226 1.81 -6.66 -9.84
C GLU A 226 1.74 -7.38 -11.19
N ARG A 227 0.55 -7.81 -11.64
CA ARG A 227 0.36 -8.62 -12.85
C ARG A 227 -0.34 -7.84 -13.95
N ALA A 228 0.10 -8.01 -15.18
CA ALA A 228 -0.47 -7.36 -16.35
C ALA A 228 -1.96 -7.68 -16.54
N GLU A 229 -2.38 -8.92 -16.27
CA GLU A 229 -3.77 -9.36 -16.44
C GLU A 229 -4.75 -8.62 -15.52
N THR A 230 -4.30 -8.08 -14.39
CA THR A 230 -5.16 -7.33 -13.45
C THR A 230 -5.45 -5.90 -13.90
N VAL A 231 -4.74 -5.41 -14.91
CA VAL A 231 -4.84 -4.03 -15.41
C VAL A 231 -5.13 -3.98 -16.92
N VAL A 232 -5.46 -5.10 -17.53
CA VAL A 232 -5.69 -5.21 -18.97
C VAL A 232 -6.89 -4.38 -19.43
N ASP A 233 -7.91 -4.27 -18.60
CA ASP A 233 -9.10 -3.45 -18.84
C ASP A 233 -9.74 -3.00 -17.51
N GLU A 234 -10.79 -2.18 -17.60
CA GLU A 234 -11.47 -1.67 -16.41
C GLU A 234 -12.18 -2.78 -15.61
N ALA A 235 -12.72 -3.80 -16.29
CA ALA A 235 -13.39 -4.91 -15.63
C ALA A 235 -12.42 -5.72 -14.76
N ALA A 236 -11.21 -5.99 -15.24
CA ALA A 236 -10.16 -6.66 -14.48
C ALA A 236 -9.71 -5.82 -13.28
N MET A 237 -9.54 -4.51 -13.47
CA MET A 237 -9.23 -3.59 -12.36
C MET A 237 -10.33 -3.60 -11.30
N ASP A 238 -11.59 -3.48 -11.71
CA ASP A 238 -12.74 -3.47 -10.79
C ASP A 238 -12.84 -4.77 -10.00
N ASP A 239 -12.59 -5.92 -10.62
CA ASP A 239 -12.61 -7.22 -9.94
C ASP A 239 -11.63 -7.23 -8.75
N ILE A 240 -10.40 -6.78 -8.96
CA ILE A 240 -9.38 -6.69 -7.91
C ILE A 240 -9.74 -5.62 -6.87
N ILE A 241 -10.16 -4.43 -7.29
CA ILE A 241 -10.47 -3.31 -6.41
C ILE A 241 -11.63 -3.65 -5.48
N LEU A 242 -12.71 -4.20 -6.02
CA LEU A 242 -13.91 -4.52 -5.25
C LEU A 242 -13.70 -5.67 -4.26
N ALA A 243 -12.82 -6.62 -4.57
CA ALA A 243 -12.49 -7.71 -3.68
C ALA A 243 -11.48 -7.35 -2.57
N SER A 244 -10.86 -6.19 -2.65
CA SER A 244 -9.90 -5.68 -1.67
C SER A 244 -10.46 -4.50 -0.89
N ASP A 245 -9.76 -4.12 0.18
CA ASP A 245 -10.02 -2.91 0.95
C ASP A 245 -9.05 -1.78 0.56
N VAL A 246 -7.86 -2.16 0.13
CA VAL A 246 -6.78 -1.25 -0.27
C VAL A 246 -6.10 -1.80 -1.51
N ILE A 247 -5.73 -0.92 -2.42
CA ILE A 247 -4.90 -1.24 -3.58
C ILE A 247 -3.47 -0.76 -3.32
N MET A 248 -2.49 -1.61 -3.56
CA MET A 248 -1.09 -1.22 -3.62
C MET A 248 -0.61 -1.29 -5.07
N VAL A 249 -0.25 -0.14 -5.62
CA VAL A 249 0.37 -0.07 -6.94
C VAL A 249 1.85 -0.42 -6.77
N ALA A 250 2.16 -1.71 -6.97
CA ALA A 250 3.51 -2.25 -6.82
C ALA A 250 4.28 -2.10 -8.13
N ARG A 251 4.83 -0.90 -8.32
CA ARG A 251 5.34 -0.43 -9.61
C ARG A 251 6.52 -1.21 -10.14
N GLY A 252 7.35 -1.78 -9.26
CA GLY A 252 8.50 -2.59 -9.67
C GLY A 252 8.08 -3.76 -10.55
N ASP A 253 7.30 -4.68 -10.02
CA ASP A 253 6.84 -5.87 -10.76
C ASP A 253 5.84 -5.52 -11.87
N LEU A 254 4.91 -4.62 -11.61
CA LEU A 254 3.93 -4.20 -12.61
C LEU A 254 4.59 -3.56 -13.82
N GLY A 255 5.57 -2.67 -13.60
CA GLY A 255 6.31 -2.01 -14.67
C GLY A 255 7.08 -2.98 -15.55
N VAL A 256 7.62 -4.05 -14.96
CA VAL A 256 8.28 -5.12 -15.72
C VAL A 256 7.29 -5.83 -16.66
N GLU A 257 6.09 -6.15 -16.17
CA GLU A 257 5.11 -6.91 -16.96
C GLU A 257 4.39 -6.10 -18.05
N ILE A 258 4.10 -4.83 -17.81
CA ILE A 258 3.37 -3.98 -18.77
C ILE A 258 4.28 -3.06 -19.58
N GLY A 259 5.53 -2.90 -19.15
CA GLY A 259 6.48 -1.93 -19.70
C GLY A 259 6.40 -0.57 -19.00
N ASP A 260 7.56 0.02 -18.72
CA ASP A 260 7.67 1.30 -18.03
C ASP A 260 6.89 2.46 -18.67
N PRO A 261 6.82 2.59 -20.02
CA PRO A 261 6.04 3.65 -20.64
C PRO A 261 4.56 3.64 -20.30
N GLU A 262 3.97 2.46 -20.06
CA GLU A 262 2.56 2.29 -19.72
C GLU A 262 2.26 2.52 -18.24
N LEU A 263 3.27 2.45 -17.39
CA LEU A 263 3.13 2.43 -15.93
C LEU A 263 2.45 3.70 -15.39
N VAL A 264 2.81 4.86 -15.91
CA VAL A 264 2.25 6.16 -15.46
C VAL A 264 0.74 6.22 -15.67
N GLY A 265 0.28 5.83 -16.85
CA GLY A 265 -1.15 5.80 -17.17
C GLY A 265 -1.93 4.84 -16.29
N VAL A 266 -1.38 3.65 -16.06
CA VAL A 266 -1.98 2.62 -15.20
C VAL A 266 -2.03 3.09 -13.74
N GLN A 267 -0.96 3.69 -13.22
CA GLN A 267 -0.95 4.27 -11.87
C GLN A 267 -2.10 5.27 -11.68
N LYS A 268 -2.25 6.21 -12.61
CA LYS A 268 -3.31 7.23 -12.55
C LYS A 268 -4.71 6.62 -12.61
N LYS A 269 -4.91 5.62 -13.46
CA LYS A 269 -6.19 4.90 -13.58
C LYS A 269 -6.53 4.13 -12.31
N LEU A 270 -5.57 3.38 -11.74
CA LEU A 270 -5.76 2.61 -10.51
C LEU A 270 -6.11 3.52 -9.33
N ILE A 271 -5.38 4.62 -9.15
CA ILE A 271 -5.65 5.56 -8.06
C ILE A 271 -7.05 6.17 -8.20
N ARG A 272 -7.38 6.67 -9.39
CA ARG A 272 -8.69 7.26 -9.66
C ARG A 272 -9.82 6.26 -9.47
N ARG A 273 -9.70 5.07 -10.05
CA ARG A 273 -10.74 4.05 -9.99
C ARG A 273 -10.95 3.51 -8.57
N SER A 274 -9.87 3.29 -7.84
CA SER A 274 -9.93 2.86 -6.43
C SER A 274 -10.68 3.88 -5.57
N ARG A 275 -10.39 5.17 -5.75
CA ARG A 275 -11.12 6.24 -5.05
C ARG A 275 -12.59 6.27 -5.41
N GLN A 276 -12.94 6.10 -6.70
CA GLN A 276 -14.33 6.04 -7.16
C GLN A 276 -15.09 4.87 -6.54
N LEU A 277 -14.42 3.76 -6.27
CA LEU A 277 -14.98 2.55 -5.67
C LEU A 277 -14.80 2.48 -4.14
N ASN A 278 -14.49 3.59 -3.51
CA ASN A 278 -14.32 3.72 -2.05
C ASN A 278 -13.22 2.83 -1.47
N ARG A 279 -12.08 2.74 -2.17
CA ARG A 279 -10.89 2.03 -1.69
C ARG A 279 -9.72 2.99 -1.51
N ALA A 280 -8.87 2.69 -0.52
CA ALA A 280 -7.63 3.39 -0.32
C ALA A 280 -6.54 2.88 -1.27
N VAL A 281 -5.52 3.69 -1.52
CA VAL A 281 -4.42 3.35 -2.45
C VAL A 281 -3.08 3.67 -1.82
N ILE A 282 -2.15 2.73 -1.94
CA ILE A 282 -0.73 2.89 -1.62
C ILE A 282 0.05 2.88 -2.93
N THR A 283 0.83 3.91 -3.19
CA THR A 283 1.80 3.93 -4.30
C THR A 283 3.16 3.48 -3.79
N ALA A 284 3.71 2.45 -4.38
CA ALA A 284 4.83 1.70 -3.83
C ALA A 284 5.98 1.51 -4.82
N THR A 285 7.13 1.19 -4.26
CA THR A 285 8.41 0.78 -4.86
C THR A 285 9.15 1.90 -5.60
N GLN A 286 10.47 1.95 -5.36
CA GLN A 286 11.42 2.83 -6.03
C GLN A 286 11.10 4.33 -5.91
N MET A 287 10.53 4.76 -4.80
CA MET A 287 10.15 6.17 -4.64
C MET A 287 11.31 7.07 -4.23
N MET A 288 12.15 6.62 -3.30
CA MET A 288 13.32 7.34 -2.79
C MET A 288 14.57 6.43 -2.78
N GLU A 289 14.72 5.59 -3.78
CA GLU A 289 15.68 4.48 -3.81
C GLU A 289 17.12 4.95 -3.62
N SER A 290 17.49 6.12 -4.17
CA SER A 290 18.84 6.66 -3.99
C SER A 290 19.18 6.95 -2.53
N MET A 291 18.18 7.19 -1.68
CA MET A 291 18.38 7.43 -0.26
C MET A 291 18.67 6.17 0.56
N ILE A 292 18.71 4.98 -0.05
CA ILE A 292 19.30 3.80 0.58
C ILE A 292 20.75 4.09 0.97
N SER A 293 21.51 4.78 0.12
CA SER A 293 22.93 5.08 0.31
C SER A 293 23.29 6.57 0.31
N ASN A 294 22.36 7.45 -0.03
CA ASN A 294 22.59 8.89 -0.10
C ASN A 294 21.67 9.65 0.87
N PRO A 295 22.17 10.72 1.52
CA PRO A 295 21.37 11.48 2.47
C PRO A 295 20.33 12.40 1.81
N MET A 296 20.36 12.53 0.49
CA MET A 296 19.44 13.35 -0.29
C MET A 296 18.87 12.57 -1.47
N PRO A 297 17.60 12.78 -1.84
CA PRO A 297 17.01 12.15 -3.01
C PRO A 297 17.49 12.85 -4.30
N THR A 298 17.27 12.16 -5.43
CA THR A 298 17.36 12.82 -6.74
C THR A 298 16.13 13.70 -6.98
N ARG A 299 16.29 14.67 -7.90
CA ARG A 299 15.14 15.51 -8.30
C ARG A 299 14.04 14.68 -8.97
N ALA A 300 14.40 13.65 -9.71
CA ALA A 300 13.44 12.73 -10.35
C ALA A 300 12.58 11.99 -9.29
N GLU A 301 13.20 11.55 -8.21
CA GLU A 301 12.49 10.90 -7.10
C GLU A 301 11.54 11.86 -6.38
N VAL A 302 11.98 13.11 -6.15
CA VAL A 302 11.10 14.15 -5.59
C VAL A 302 9.88 14.37 -6.48
N MET A 303 10.07 14.46 -7.79
CA MET A 303 8.99 14.64 -8.76
C MET A 303 8.07 13.41 -8.82
N ASP A 304 8.61 12.21 -8.67
CA ASP A 304 7.84 10.97 -8.65
C ASP A 304 6.89 10.91 -7.43
N VAL A 305 7.40 11.17 -6.24
CA VAL A 305 6.58 11.23 -5.02
C VAL A 305 5.52 12.32 -5.13
N ALA A 306 5.90 13.52 -5.56
CA ALA A 306 4.97 14.62 -5.77
C ALA A 306 3.87 14.25 -6.78
N ASN A 307 4.20 13.57 -7.88
CA ASN A 307 3.23 13.10 -8.86
C ASN A 307 2.21 12.13 -8.25
N ALA A 308 2.64 11.18 -7.44
CA ALA A 308 1.72 10.27 -6.73
C ALA A 308 0.77 11.02 -5.80
N VAL A 309 1.26 12.03 -5.08
CA VAL A 309 0.44 12.91 -4.24
C VAL A 309 -0.61 13.64 -5.07
N LEU A 310 -0.21 14.20 -6.21
CA LEU A 310 -1.10 14.93 -7.13
C LEU A 310 -2.12 14.00 -7.82
N ASP A 311 -1.79 12.73 -8.01
CA ASP A 311 -2.73 11.71 -8.48
C ASP A 311 -3.84 11.40 -7.46
N GLY A 312 -3.63 11.77 -6.19
CA GLY A 312 -4.60 11.56 -5.11
C GLY A 312 -4.41 10.27 -4.34
N THR A 313 -3.21 9.67 -4.37
CA THR A 313 -2.92 8.47 -3.56
C THR A 313 -3.13 8.72 -2.07
N ASP A 314 -3.58 7.73 -1.33
CA ASP A 314 -3.68 7.81 0.12
C ASP A 314 -2.31 7.82 0.78
N ALA A 315 -1.43 6.95 0.32
CA ALA A 315 -0.12 6.78 0.91
C ALA A 315 0.97 6.57 -0.14
N VAL A 316 2.17 6.93 0.22
CA VAL A 316 3.42 6.61 -0.49
C VAL A 316 4.27 5.69 0.40
N MET A 317 4.97 4.74 -0.20
CA MET A 317 5.65 3.69 0.53
C MET A 317 7.17 3.74 0.32
N LEU A 318 7.89 3.52 1.41
CA LEU A 318 9.33 3.29 1.44
C LEU A 318 9.59 1.80 1.71
N SER A 319 10.45 1.18 0.94
CA SER A 319 10.82 -0.24 1.03
C SER A 319 12.22 -0.39 1.64
N ALA A 320 13.24 -0.72 0.83
CA ALA A 320 14.61 -0.84 1.30
C ALA A 320 15.18 0.46 1.87
N GLU A 321 14.65 1.60 1.49
CA GLU A 321 15.04 2.93 1.98
C GLU A 321 14.97 3.02 3.50
N THR A 322 13.99 2.37 4.11
CA THR A 322 13.85 2.30 5.58
C THR A 322 14.26 0.95 6.16
N ALA A 323 14.05 -0.15 5.42
CA ALA A 323 14.35 -1.50 5.91
C ALA A 323 15.85 -1.81 5.99
N ALA A 324 16.64 -1.32 5.04
CA ALA A 324 18.06 -1.65 4.87
C ALA A 324 18.95 -0.42 4.64
N GLY A 325 18.38 0.76 4.42
CA GLY A 325 19.11 1.97 4.08
C GLY A 325 19.95 2.54 5.21
N GLN A 326 20.85 3.43 4.87
CA GLN A 326 21.72 4.12 5.81
C GLN A 326 21.03 5.32 6.47
N TYR A 327 19.96 5.86 5.86
CA TYR A 327 19.30 7.10 6.25
C TYR A 327 17.78 6.94 6.42
N PRO A 328 17.29 5.98 7.23
CA PRO A 328 15.85 5.69 7.30
C PRO A 328 15.02 6.88 7.80
N ALA A 329 15.45 7.56 8.87
CA ALA A 329 14.71 8.69 9.44
C ALA A 329 14.73 9.92 8.51
N GLU A 330 15.86 10.22 7.91
CA GLU A 330 16.04 11.30 6.94
C GLU A 330 15.17 11.08 5.70
N THR A 331 15.04 9.83 5.26
CA THR A 331 14.20 9.46 4.11
C THR A 331 12.73 9.74 4.41
N VAL A 332 12.24 9.34 5.57
CA VAL A 332 10.85 9.61 5.99
C VAL A 332 10.61 11.11 6.10
N ALA A 333 11.51 11.85 6.74
CA ALA A 333 11.39 13.29 6.90
C ALA A 333 11.39 14.01 5.53
N THR A 334 12.24 13.59 4.61
CA THR A 334 12.31 14.15 3.25
C THR A 334 11.02 13.86 2.48
N MET A 335 10.53 12.62 2.51
CA MET A 335 9.27 12.25 1.88
C MET A 335 8.09 13.07 2.44
N ALA A 336 8.05 13.28 3.74
CA ALA A 336 7.03 14.12 4.39
C ALA A 336 7.06 15.56 3.86
N ARG A 337 8.24 16.15 3.69
CA ARG A 337 8.39 17.50 3.11
C ARG A 337 7.95 17.55 1.65
N VAL A 338 8.27 16.54 0.86
CA VAL A 338 7.83 16.46 -0.55
C VAL A 338 6.31 16.38 -0.63
N CYS A 339 5.68 15.54 0.20
CA CYS A 339 4.21 15.45 0.28
C CYS A 339 3.59 16.81 0.62
N LEU A 340 4.09 17.49 1.64
CA LEU A 340 3.61 18.82 2.05
C LEU A 340 3.79 19.86 0.92
N GLY A 341 4.89 19.79 0.18
CA GLY A 341 5.12 20.66 -0.97
C GLY A 341 4.11 20.46 -2.06
N ALA A 342 3.84 19.21 -2.44
CA ALA A 342 2.85 18.85 -3.46
C ALA A 342 1.42 19.23 -3.03
N GLU A 343 1.10 19.10 -1.74
CA GLU A 343 -0.22 19.41 -1.19
C GLU A 343 -0.56 20.90 -1.19
N LYS A 344 0.39 21.78 -1.52
CA LYS A 344 0.12 23.22 -1.73
C LYS A 344 -0.60 23.50 -3.03
N MET A 345 -0.62 22.54 -3.97
CA MET A 345 -1.30 22.72 -5.27
C MET A 345 -2.83 22.76 -5.09
N PRO A 346 -3.50 23.83 -5.55
CA PRO A 346 -4.96 23.97 -5.35
C PRO A 346 -5.78 22.88 -6.04
N SER A 347 -5.28 22.30 -7.13
CA SER A 347 -5.98 21.28 -7.92
C SER A 347 -6.37 20.03 -7.14
N ILE A 348 -5.70 19.73 -6.03
CA ILE A 348 -5.98 18.55 -5.20
C ILE A 348 -6.84 18.86 -3.98
N ASN A 349 -7.33 20.09 -3.85
CA ASN A 349 -8.18 20.52 -2.73
C ASN A 349 -9.67 20.43 -3.03
N ILE A 350 -10.03 20.20 -4.29
CA ILE A 350 -11.43 20.12 -4.74
C ILE A 350 -11.59 18.91 -5.66
N SER A 351 -12.69 18.20 -5.47
CA SER A 351 -13.07 17.07 -6.32
C SER A 351 -14.50 17.25 -6.80
N LYS A 352 -14.70 17.01 -8.09
CA LYS A 352 -16.03 17.10 -8.74
C LYS A 352 -16.58 15.73 -9.13
N HIS A 353 -15.84 14.65 -8.89
CA HIS A 353 -16.14 13.34 -9.46
C HIS A 353 -17.40 12.64 -8.89
N ARG A 354 -18.04 13.22 -7.87
CA ARG A 354 -19.25 12.65 -7.24
C ARG A 354 -20.46 13.59 -7.25
N LEU A 355 -20.37 14.74 -7.88
CA LEU A 355 -21.46 15.73 -7.87
C LEU A 355 -22.73 15.21 -8.51
N ASP A 356 -22.60 14.41 -9.57
CA ASP A 356 -23.74 13.88 -10.33
C ASP A 356 -24.01 12.39 -10.02
N ARG A 357 -23.45 11.87 -8.92
CA ARG A 357 -23.61 10.47 -8.54
C ARG A 357 -24.82 10.29 -7.63
N GLU A 358 -25.61 9.28 -7.91
CA GLU A 358 -26.67 8.80 -7.02
C GLU A 358 -26.08 7.88 -5.93
N PHE A 359 -26.42 8.14 -4.67
CA PHE A 359 -25.98 7.35 -3.52
C PHE A 359 -27.06 6.35 -3.11
N ARG A 360 -26.64 5.18 -2.65
CA ARG A 360 -27.55 4.11 -2.26
C ARG A 360 -27.69 3.93 -0.75
N ASP A 361 -26.83 4.58 0.03
CA ASP A 361 -26.91 4.52 1.48
C ASP A 361 -26.77 5.91 2.12
N ILE A 362 -27.34 6.03 3.31
CA ILE A 362 -27.42 7.28 4.09
C ILE A 362 -26.01 7.78 4.44
N GLU A 363 -25.13 6.89 4.87
CA GLU A 363 -23.80 7.24 5.33
C GLU A 363 -22.96 7.88 4.22
N GLU A 364 -22.99 7.30 3.02
CA GLU A 364 -22.29 7.87 1.85
C GLU A 364 -22.84 9.23 1.47
N SER A 365 -24.16 9.40 1.50
CA SER A 365 -24.83 10.69 1.25
C SER A 365 -24.44 11.76 2.27
N VAL A 366 -24.42 11.42 3.55
CA VAL A 366 -24.02 12.34 4.63
C VAL A 366 -22.54 12.69 4.53
N ALA A 367 -21.68 11.72 4.28
CA ALA A 367 -20.25 11.96 4.06
C ALA A 367 -20.00 12.93 2.89
N MET A 368 -20.68 12.72 1.75
CA MET A 368 -20.58 13.62 0.60
C MET A 368 -21.10 15.02 0.92
N SER A 369 -22.23 15.12 1.60
CA SER A 369 -22.81 16.42 1.99
C SER A 369 -21.87 17.20 2.90
N ALA A 370 -21.25 16.54 3.87
CA ALA A 370 -20.28 17.14 4.76
C ALA A 370 -19.05 17.66 3.99
N MET A 371 -18.51 16.86 3.06
CA MET A 371 -17.35 17.23 2.26
C MET A 371 -17.67 18.36 1.29
N TYR A 372 -18.86 18.35 0.69
CA TYR A 372 -19.30 19.47 -0.13
C TYR A 372 -19.41 20.75 0.68
N ALA A 373 -20.06 20.73 1.83
CA ALA A 373 -20.16 21.88 2.72
C ALA A 373 -18.78 22.38 3.17
N ALA A 374 -17.87 21.46 3.54
CA ALA A 374 -16.51 21.80 3.96
C ALA A 374 -15.73 22.54 2.87
N ASN A 375 -15.87 22.11 1.62
CA ASN A 375 -15.15 22.70 0.49
C ASN A 375 -15.74 24.03 0.01
N HIS A 376 -16.99 24.34 0.37
CA HIS A 376 -17.72 25.51 -0.16
C HIS A 376 -18.14 26.54 0.90
N LEU A 377 -18.19 26.17 2.17
CA LEU A 377 -18.46 27.11 3.25
C LEU A 377 -17.16 27.77 3.68
N SER A 378 -17.09 29.08 3.56
CA SER A 378 -15.92 29.86 3.95
C SER A 378 -15.66 29.79 5.46
N GLY A 379 -14.40 29.65 5.86
CA GLY A 379 -13.98 29.68 7.27
C GLY A 379 -14.01 28.35 7.98
N ILE A 380 -14.33 27.25 7.33
CA ILE A 380 -14.22 25.92 7.94
C ILE A 380 -12.75 25.60 8.24
N ALA A 381 -12.47 25.25 9.50
CA ALA A 381 -11.13 24.88 9.97
C ALA A 381 -10.85 23.38 9.90
N ALA A 382 -11.87 22.54 10.12
CA ALA A 382 -11.73 21.09 10.17
C ALA A 382 -13.06 20.36 9.96
N ILE A 383 -12.95 19.09 9.61
CA ILE A 383 -14.05 18.14 9.56
C ILE A 383 -13.83 17.14 10.69
N ILE A 384 -14.87 16.83 11.45
CA ILE A 384 -14.82 15.89 12.56
C ILE A 384 -15.84 14.77 12.29
N THR A 385 -15.42 13.53 12.47
CA THR A 385 -16.34 12.39 12.36
C THR A 385 -16.21 11.49 13.57
N LEU A 386 -17.33 11.22 14.23
CA LEU A 386 -17.42 10.23 15.31
C LEU A 386 -17.79 8.90 14.67
N SER A 387 -16.85 7.95 14.65
CA SER A 387 -16.99 6.70 13.90
C SER A 387 -16.63 5.49 14.74
N HIS A 388 -17.46 4.45 14.67
CA HIS A 388 -17.15 3.15 15.28
C HIS A 388 -16.33 2.26 14.33
N SER A 389 -16.74 2.18 13.07
CA SER A 389 -16.14 1.27 12.08
C SER A 389 -15.01 1.87 11.23
N GLY A 390 -14.92 3.20 11.16
CA GLY A 390 -14.00 3.90 10.26
C GLY A 390 -14.54 4.05 8.83
N ARG A 391 -15.79 3.67 8.55
CA ARG A 391 -16.34 3.77 7.19
C ARG A 391 -16.59 5.23 6.79
N THR A 392 -17.18 6.04 7.64
CA THR A 392 -17.44 7.46 7.33
C THR A 392 -16.14 8.22 7.00
N PRO A 393 -15.07 8.15 7.80
CA PRO A 393 -13.82 8.83 7.43
C PRO A 393 -13.21 8.28 6.14
N LEU A 394 -13.34 6.99 5.82
CA LEU A 394 -12.93 6.45 4.54
C LEU A 394 -13.70 7.12 3.39
N LEU A 395 -15.02 7.19 3.48
CA LEU A 395 -15.87 7.80 2.45
C LEU A 395 -15.54 9.28 2.27
N MET A 396 -15.35 10.02 3.35
CA MET A 396 -14.94 11.42 3.32
C MET A 396 -13.59 11.61 2.63
N SER A 397 -12.62 10.76 2.94
CA SER A 397 -11.27 10.86 2.39
C SER A 397 -11.20 10.58 0.88
N ARG A 398 -12.27 10.00 0.29
CA ARG A 398 -12.38 9.83 -1.19
C ARG A 398 -12.63 11.16 -1.90
N ILE A 399 -13.09 12.17 -1.17
CA ILE A 399 -13.32 13.52 -1.69
C ILE A 399 -12.10 14.39 -1.36
N SER A 400 -11.50 15.00 -2.38
CA SER A 400 -10.37 15.90 -2.17
C SER A 400 -10.79 17.15 -1.39
N SER A 401 -10.00 17.51 -0.38
CA SER A 401 -10.18 18.71 0.43
C SER A 401 -8.84 19.22 0.93
N GLY A 402 -8.74 20.53 1.13
CA GLY A 402 -7.59 21.15 1.81
C GLY A 402 -7.67 21.09 3.35
N LEU A 403 -8.77 20.57 3.90
CA LEU A 403 -9.04 20.55 5.34
C LEU A 403 -8.67 19.21 5.96
N PRO A 404 -8.25 19.19 7.23
CA PRO A 404 -8.06 17.94 7.97
C PRO A 404 -9.39 17.30 8.31
N ILE A 405 -9.42 15.96 8.32
CA ILE A 405 -10.52 15.14 8.79
C ILE A 405 -10.04 14.45 10.08
N PHE A 406 -10.70 14.74 11.21
CA PHE A 406 -10.42 14.07 12.47
C PHE A 406 -11.42 12.93 12.66
N ALA A 407 -10.91 11.71 12.70
CA ALA A 407 -11.70 10.51 13.00
C ALA A 407 -11.55 10.16 14.47
N LEU A 408 -12.62 10.33 15.22
CA LEU A 408 -12.64 10.04 16.65
C LEU A 408 -13.36 8.72 16.92
N SER A 409 -12.69 7.82 17.64
CA SER A 409 -13.22 6.52 18.00
C SER A 409 -12.61 6.02 19.31
N ARG A 410 -13.34 5.18 20.03
CA ARG A 410 -12.80 4.41 21.16
C ARG A 410 -12.17 3.09 20.72
N VAL A 411 -12.40 2.68 19.48
CA VAL A 411 -11.94 1.40 18.94
C VAL A 411 -10.55 1.58 18.33
N GLN A 412 -9.55 0.98 18.96
CA GLN A 412 -8.14 1.14 18.53
C GLN A 412 -7.90 0.60 17.12
N GLU A 413 -8.51 -0.52 16.74
CA GLU A 413 -8.41 -1.10 15.40
C GLU A 413 -8.95 -0.14 14.33
N THR A 414 -10.03 0.56 14.62
CA THR A 414 -10.59 1.60 13.74
C THR A 414 -9.61 2.76 13.58
N LEU A 415 -9.02 3.24 14.67
CA LEU A 415 -8.02 4.31 14.63
C LEU A 415 -6.81 3.90 13.80
N ASN A 416 -6.32 2.69 13.98
CA ASN A 416 -5.20 2.16 13.22
C ASN A 416 -5.50 2.11 11.72
N ARG A 417 -6.69 1.62 11.35
CA ARG A 417 -7.12 1.59 9.94
C ARG A 417 -7.18 2.99 9.34
N CYS A 418 -7.71 3.96 10.08
CA CYS A 418 -7.79 5.35 9.64
C CYS A 418 -6.42 6.02 9.45
N ALA A 419 -5.36 5.50 10.06
CA ALA A 419 -4.01 6.02 9.88
C ALA A 419 -3.51 5.94 8.43
N LEU A 420 -4.10 5.07 7.59
CA LEU A 420 -3.78 4.95 6.17
C LEU A 420 -4.55 5.93 5.28
N TYR A 421 -5.71 6.43 5.71
CA TYR A 421 -6.59 7.19 4.83
C TYR A 421 -6.11 8.63 4.64
N ARG A 422 -6.06 9.08 3.40
CA ARG A 422 -5.63 10.43 3.04
C ARG A 422 -6.42 11.49 3.81
N GLY A 423 -5.70 12.41 4.43
CA GLY A 423 -6.29 13.55 5.13
C GLY A 423 -6.94 13.23 6.47
N VAL A 424 -6.99 11.95 6.86
CA VAL A 424 -7.63 11.52 8.11
C VAL A 424 -6.59 11.43 9.23
N THR A 425 -6.85 12.14 10.32
CA THR A 425 -6.07 12.06 11.57
C THR A 425 -6.92 11.31 12.60
N PRO A 426 -6.53 10.09 12.98
CA PRO A 426 -7.25 9.35 14.02
C PRO A 426 -6.94 9.92 15.40
N VAL A 427 -7.98 10.02 16.24
CA VAL A 427 -7.88 10.51 17.62
C VAL A 427 -8.72 9.62 18.53
N HIS A 428 -8.12 9.11 19.59
CA HIS A 428 -8.85 8.32 20.59
C HIS A 428 -9.86 9.18 21.32
N PHE A 429 -11.11 8.70 21.43
CA PHE A 429 -12.21 9.41 22.09
C PHE A 429 -13.14 8.44 22.77
N ASP A 430 -13.22 8.50 24.09
CA ASP A 430 -14.07 7.63 24.93
C ASP A 430 -15.46 8.20 25.20
N GLY A 431 -15.74 9.42 24.76
CA GLY A 431 -17.02 10.09 24.97
C GLY A 431 -18.18 9.41 24.24
N GLU A 432 -19.37 9.84 24.60
CA GLU A 432 -20.58 9.41 23.93
C GLU A 432 -20.61 9.95 22.50
N SER A 433 -20.92 9.11 21.51
CA SER A 433 -20.72 9.43 20.08
C SER A 433 -22.00 9.85 19.35
N ARG A 434 -23.16 9.80 19.99
CA ARG A 434 -24.47 9.96 19.34
C ARG A 434 -25.29 11.17 19.78
N SER A 435 -24.81 11.93 20.75
CA SER A 435 -25.51 13.09 21.30
C SER A 435 -24.83 14.41 20.97
N ALA A 436 -25.56 15.51 21.18
CA ALA A 436 -25.01 16.85 21.08
C ALA A 436 -23.93 17.11 22.15
N ALA A 437 -24.06 16.52 23.33
CA ALA A 437 -23.05 16.61 24.38
C ALA A 437 -21.77 15.87 23.97
N GLY A 438 -21.88 14.73 23.33
CA GLY A 438 -20.73 14.00 22.77
C GLY A 438 -20.02 14.79 21.66
N ALA A 439 -20.77 15.43 20.78
CA ALA A 439 -20.20 16.33 19.76
C ALA A 439 -19.39 17.45 20.39
N LYS A 440 -19.92 18.11 21.44
CA LYS A 440 -19.22 19.16 22.16
C LYS A 440 -17.95 18.66 22.86
N ALA A 441 -18.03 17.47 23.48
CA ALA A 441 -16.87 16.84 24.13
C ALA A 441 -15.76 16.50 23.11
N ALA A 442 -16.12 16.04 21.93
CA ALA A 442 -15.18 15.76 20.84
C ALA A 442 -14.44 17.03 20.38
N ILE A 443 -15.18 18.12 20.19
CA ILE A 443 -14.62 19.43 19.82
C ILE A 443 -13.66 19.93 20.92
N ASN A 444 -14.05 19.82 22.19
CA ASN A 444 -13.22 20.22 23.31
C ASN A 444 -11.91 19.42 23.37
N LEU A 445 -11.96 18.11 23.13
CA LEU A 445 -10.77 17.28 23.08
C LEU A 445 -9.79 17.75 21.99
N LEU A 446 -10.29 18.06 20.80
CA LEU A 446 -9.45 18.55 19.69
C LEU A 446 -8.86 19.94 20.00
N LYS A 447 -9.60 20.77 20.72
CA LYS A 447 -9.10 22.06 21.21
C LYS A 447 -7.98 21.87 22.24
N GLU A 448 -8.17 20.99 23.21
CA GLU A 448 -7.15 20.64 24.23
C GLU A 448 -5.87 20.10 23.60
N LYS A 449 -6.00 19.31 22.52
CA LYS A 449 -4.85 18.79 21.75
C LYS A 449 -4.19 19.84 20.85
N GLY A 450 -4.72 21.05 20.78
CA GLY A 450 -4.16 22.15 19.99
C GLY A 450 -4.48 22.10 18.50
N TYR A 451 -5.45 21.29 18.08
CA TYR A 451 -5.89 21.23 16.69
C TYR A 451 -6.89 22.33 16.33
N LEU A 452 -7.68 22.78 17.30
CA LEU A 452 -8.71 23.79 17.15
C LEU A 452 -8.50 24.93 18.14
N VAL A 453 -9.03 26.10 17.80
CA VAL A 453 -9.07 27.27 18.69
C VAL A 453 -10.50 27.81 18.77
N SER A 454 -10.82 28.54 19.84
CA SER A 454 -12.13 29.21 19.98
C SER A 454 -12.40 30.09 18.78
N GLY A 455 -13.62 30.03 18.27
CA GLY A 455 -14.05 30.76 17.08
C GLY A 455 -13.91 30.00 15.78
N ASP A 456 -13.19 28.86 15.75
CA ASP A 456 -13.13 28.01 14.57
C ASP A 456 -14.52 27.48 14.23
N LEU A 457 -14.80 27.39 12.93
CA LEU A 457 -16.00 26.75 12.40
C LEU A 457 -15.65 25.32 11.94
N VAL A 458 -16.41 24.34 12.39
CA VAL A 458 -16.18 22.93 12.07
C VAL A 458 -17.43 22.24 11.55
N LEU A 459 -17.24 21.23 10.71
CA LEU A 459 -18.31 20.29 10.33
C LEU A 459 -18.10 19.00 11.12
N LEU A 460 -19.18 18.50 11.71
CA LEU A 460 -19.15 17.26 12.50
C LEU A 460 -20.21 16.30 11.98
N THR A 461 -19.81 15.05 11.75
CA THR A 461 -20.72 13.95 11.41
C THR A 461 -20.75 12.92 12.53
N GLN A 462 -21.92 12.39 12.78
CA GLN A 462 -22.18 11.34 13.77
C GLN A 462 -23.42 10.55 13.43
N GLY A 463 -23.63 9.38 14.06
CA GLY A 463 -24.91 8.73 14.10
C GLY A 463 -25.76 9.31 15.23
N ASP A 464 -27.07 9.25 15.12
CA ASP A 464 -27.98 9.46 16.24
C ASP A 464 -28.46 8.11 16.80
N GLU A 465 -29.35 8.15 17.78
CA GLU A 465 -29.87 6.95 18.44
C GLU A 465 -30.80 6.12 17.55
N SER A 466 -31.32 6.72 16.46
CA SER A 466 -32.35 6.10 15.62
C SER A 466 -31.81 5.15 14.56
N GLU A 467 -30.64 5.42 14.00
CA GLU A 467 -30.18 4.74 12.77
C GLU A 467 -28.95 3.82 12.95
N GLY A 468 -28.23 3.82 13.95
CA GLY A 468 -27.06 2.95 14.12
C GLY A 468 -25.88 3.22 13.16
N THR A 469 -26.05 4.10 12.18
CA THR A 469 -25.02 4.56 11.23
C THR A 469 -24.91 6.08 11.26
N THR A 470 -23.88 6.63 10.58
CA THR A 470 -23.73 8.08 10.44
C THR A 470 -24.88 8.65 9.60
N ASN A 471 -25.72 9.47 10.20
CA ASN A 471 -26.90 10.09 9.55
C ASN A 471 -27.03 11.59 9.82
N VAL A 472 -26.15 12.18 10.62
CA VAL A 472 -26.22 13.60 11.02
C VAL A 472 -24.96 14.33 10.61
N CYS A 473 -25.13 15.53 10.02
CA CYS A 473 -24.06 16.50 9.79
C CYS A 473 -24.42 17.82 10.46
N ARG A 474 -23.50 18.36 11.26
CA ARG A 474 -23.69 19.61 12.00
C ARG A 474 -22.56 20.58 11.64
N THR A 475 -22.91 21.87 11.49
CA THR A 475 -21.94 22.95 11.47
C THR A 475 -21.93 23.61 12.84
N LEU A 476 -20.76 23.65 13.48
CA LEU A 476 -20.59 24.10 14.86
C LEU A 476 -19.44 25.10 14.97
N THR A 477 -19.57 26.04 15.88
CA THR A 477 -18.48 26.95 16.27
C THR A 477 -17.80 26.41 17.52
N VAL A 478 -16.48 26.43 17.53
CA VAL A 478 -15.67 26.04 18.70
C VAL A 478 -15.78 27.15 19.74
N GLU A 479 -16.26 26.82 20.96
CA GLU A 479 -16.39 27.74 22.08
C GLU A 479 -15.07 28.08 22.76
#